data_63b56e738a2908ad28ca12434b1fefe8
#
_entry.id   63b56e738a2908ad28ca12434b1fefe8
#
_cell.length_a   1.000
_cell.length_b   1.000
_cell.length_c   1.000
_cell.angle_alpha   90.00
_cell.angle_beta   90.00
_cell.angle_gamma   90.00
#
_symmetry.space_group_name_H-M   'P 1'
#
loop_
_entity.id
_entity.type
_entity.pdbx_description
1 polymer ?
#
loop_
_entity_poly.entity_id
_entity_poly.type
_entity_poly.pdbx_seq_one_letter_code
_entity_poly.pdbx_strand_id
1 'polypeptide(L)'
;MSDHASLDPSDLAASAKAKAVAVSVEGLSKNFGKLQVLKNVTFDVKPGEIFVLMGPSGSGKSVLLRHIMGLEKPAAGRIKIDGFGVGDPRTLQHIRLGVVFQAGALFNSLSVYDNLALYPREHHVGDEAAIRAKVTHALQILSLEKFARTMPSELSGGMRKRVAIARALVMEPQLLLYDEPTSELDPMMAATITEIIASVKDQFQVTTIVVSHDRDLAMSIGGRVGILMNGELIHVGPPGTLRDHPDPRIKAFLNPKIDLKHPRFRELES
;
A
#
# COMPACT_ATOMS: atom_id res chain seq x y z
N MET A 1 -8.04 19.28 -44.83
CA MET A 1 -8.61 19.92 -43.65
C MET A 1 -9.06 18.77 -42.75
N SER A 2 -8.23 18.37 -41.85
CA SER A 2 -8.46 17.27 -40.88
C SER A 2 -8.58 17.91 -39.50
N ASP A 3 -9.83 17.91 -39.00
CA ASP A 3 -10.14 18.33 -37.63
C ASP A 3 -9.43 17.43 -36.62
N HIS A 4 -8.39 17.94 -35.99
CA HIS A 4 -7.88 17.40 -34.74
C HIS A 4 -8.82 17.87 -33.62
N ALA A 5 -9.85 17.06 -33.33
CA ALA A 5 -10.60 17.22 -32.10
C ALA A 5 -9.63 17.00 -30.91
N SER A 6 -9.20 18.09 -30.28
CA SER A 6 -8.53 18.09 -29.00
C SER A 6 -9.53 17.60 -27.96
N LEU A 7 -9.35 16.38 -27.46
CA LEU A 7 -10.11 15.89 -26.32
C LEU A 7 -9.84 16.82 -25.13
N ASP A 8 -10.91 17.40 -24.60
CA ASP A 8 -10.87 18.29 -23.44
C ASP A 8 -10.36 17.49 -22.23
N PRO A 9 -9.38 18.00 -21.46
CA PRO A 9 -8.91 17.37 -20.24
C PRO A 9 -10.03 17.09 -19.22
N SER A 10 -11.17 17.80 -19.31
CA SER A 10 -12.35 17.57 -18.47
C SER A 10 -13.12 16.30 -18.84
N ASP A 11 -13.05 15.82 -20.09
CA ASP A 11 -13.71 14.57 -20.53
C ASP A 11 -12.95 13.32 -20.02
N LEU A 12 -11.65 13.41 -19.77
CA LEU A 12 -10.87 12.35 -19.14
C LEU A 12 -11.14 12.23 -17.63
N ALA A 13 -11.62 13.29 -17.00
CA ALA A 13 -12.03 13.30 -15.59
C ALA A 13 -13.42 12.69 -15.34
N ALA A 14 -14.22 12.47 -16.38
CA ALA A 14 -15.57 11.90 -16.31
C ALA A 14 -15.61 10.37 -16.43
N SER A 15 -14.46 9.68 -16.58
CA SER A 15 -14.40 8.24 -16.33
C SER A 15 -14.82 8.03 -14.87
N ALA A 16 -15.93 7.32 -14.64
CA ALA A 16 -16.55 7.15 -13.33
C ALA A 16 -15.47 6.80 -12.29
N LYS A 17 -15.13 7.75 -11.40
CA LYS A 17 -14.13 7.56 -10.33
C LYS A 17 -14.45 6.24 -9.65
N ALA A 18 -13.51 5.31 -9.64
CA ALA A 18 -13.71 4.03 -9.01
C ALA A 18 -14.12 4.28 -7.55
N LYS A 19 -15.30 3.79 -7.16
CA LYS A 19 -15.82 4.01 -5.80
C LYS A 19 -14.90 3.32 -4.81
N ALA A 20 -14.40 4.06 -3.84
CA ALA A 20 -13.61 3.51 -2.73
C ALA A 20 -14.37 2.37 -2.01
N VAL A 21 -13.66 1.36 -1.57
CA VAL A 21 -14.21 0.13 -0.99
C VAL A 21 -13.89 0.01 0.50
N ALA A 22 -14.76 -0.65 1.26
CA ALA A 22 -14.49 -1.03 2.65
C ALA A 22 -13.67 -2.33 2.71
N VAL A 23 -12.84 -2.48 3.74
CA VAL A 23 -12.17 -3.75 4.06
C VAL A 23 -12.56 -4.17 5.48
N SER A 24 -12.94 -5.42 5.66
CA SER A 24 -13.26 -6.02 6.96
C SER A 24 -12.39 -7.26 7.17
N VAL A 25 -11.69 -7.31 8.29
CA VAL A 25 -10.90 -8.45 8.77
C VAL A 25 -11.52 -8.93 10.07
N GLU A 26 -11.98 -10.19 10.11
CA GLU A 26 -12.75 -10.74 11.22
C GLU A 26 -12.08 -12.02 11.74
N GLY A 27 -11.50 -11.96 12.94
CA GLY A 27 -10.94 -13.12 13.64
C GLY A 27 -9.78 -13.81 12.93
N LEU A 28 -9.04 -13.07 12.10
CA LEU A 28 -8.01 -13.64 11.23
C LEU A 28 -6.88 -14.28 12.03
N SER A 29 -6.64 -15.57 11.78
CA SER A 29 -5.54 -16.31 12.38
C SER A 29 -4.74 -17.05 11.31
N LYS A 30 -3.42 -17.13 11.48
CA LYS A 30 -2.52 -17.82 10.55
C LYS A 30 -1.40 -18.54 11.31
N ASN A 31 -1.17 -19.79 10.92
CA ASN A 31 -0.07 -20.62 11.41
C ASN A 31 0.84 -21.02 10.25
N PHE A 32 2.14 -21.08 10.49
CA PHE A 32 3.15 -21.75 9.65
C PHE A 32 3.78 -22.87 10.48
N GLY A 33 3.37 -24.09 10.24
CA GLY A 33 3.69 -25.22 11.10
C GLY A 33 3.19 -24.97 12.53
N LYS A 34 4.10 -24.99 13.51
CA LYS A 34 3.78 -24.72 14.93
C LYS A 34 3.76 -23.23 15.29
N LEU A 35 4.30 -22.35 14.43
CA LEU A 35 4.38 -20.93 14.69
C LEU A 35 3.06 -20.24 14.34
N GLN A 36 2.38 -19.68 15.35
CA GLN A 36 1.20 -18.84 15.14
C GLN A 36 1.63 -17.40 14.87
N VAL A 37 1.47 -16.96 13.61
CA VAL A 37 1.94 -15.65 13.12
C VAL A 37 0.86 -14.58 13.26
N LEU A 38 -0.42 -14.94 13.08
CA LEU A 38 -1.56 -14.04 13.32
C LEU A 38 -2.53 -14.71 14.29
N LYS A 39 -3.04 -13.94 15.26
CA LYS A 39 -3.85 -14.41 16.38
C LYS A 39 -5.12 -13.59 16.52
N ASN A 40 -6.23 -14.08 15.94
CA ASN A 40 -7.55 -13.47 16.07
C ASN A 40 -7.60 -11.97 15.74
N VAL A 41 -6.92 -11.56 14.64
CA VAL A 41 -6.84 -10.16 14.22
C VAL A 41 -8.17 -9.70 13.68
N THR A 42 -8.72 -8.60 14.23
CA THR A 42 -10.01 -8.02 13.81
C THR A 42 -9.90 -6.51 13.70
N PHE A 43 -10.24 -5.96 12.53
CA PHE A 43 -10.38 -4.52 12.26
C PHE A 43 -11.17 -4.29 10.98
N ASP A 44 -11.58 -3.05 10.79
CA ASP A 44 -12.18 -2.56 9.55
C ASP A 44 -11.39 -1.39 8.97
N VAL A 45 -11.53 -1.15 7.66
CA VAL A 45 -11.05 0.07 6.98
C VAL A 45 -12.22 0.67 6.21
N LYS A 46 -12.49 1.94 6.47
CA LYS A 46 -13.60 2.66 5.85
C LYS A 46 -13.28 3.04 4.40
N PRO A 47 -14.29 3.16 3.53
CA PRO A 47 -14.07 3.66 2.17
C PRO A 47 -13.34 5.02 2.18
N GLY A 48 -12.28 5.15 1.36
CA GLY A 48 -11.49 6.38 1.25
C GLY A 48 -10.60 6.71 2.46
N GLU A 49 -10.46 5.80 3.42
CA GLU A 49 -9.58 5.96 4.57
C GLU A 49 -8.13 5.59 4.21
N ILE A 50 -7.16 6.26 4.85
CA ILE A 50 -5.79 5.74 4.99
C ILE A 50 -5.71 5.02 6.35
N PHE A 51 -5.58 3.70 6.31
CA PHE A 51 -5.31 2.88 7.48
C PHE A 51 -3.84 2.47 7.49
N VAL A 52 -3.10 2.84 8.54
CA VAL A 52 -1.69 2.47 8.67
C VAL A 52 -1.55 1.34 9.68
N LEU A 53 -1.03 0.20 9.24
CA LEU A 53 -0.71 -0.94 10.11
C LEU A 53 0.76 -0.88 10.50
N MET A 54 1.02 -0.56 11.75
CA MET A 54 2.36 -0.49 12.33
C MET A 54 2.71 -1.72 13.16
N GLY A 55 3.99 -1.90 13.42
CA GLY A 55 4.51 -2.93 14.34
C GLY A 55 5.96 -3.27 14.06
N PRO A 56 6.66 -3.92 14.98
CA PRO A 56 8.04 -4.36 14.81
C PRO A 56 8.20 -5.35 13.65
N SER A 57 9.42 -5.53 13.18
CA SER A 57 9.75 -6.59 12.21
C SER A 57 9.34 -7.96 12.78
N GLY A 58 8.79 -8.82 11.92
CA GLY A 58 8.31 -10.15 12.35
C GLY A 58 6.93 -10.16 13.04
N SER A 59 6.26 -9.03 13.27
CA SER A 59 4.94 -9.00 13.93
C SER A 59 3.78 -9.58 13.11
N GLY A 60 3.99 -9.89 11.81
CA GLY A 60 2.98 -10.48 10.94
C GLY A 60 2.35 -9.51 9.93
N LYS A 61 2.81 -8.24 9.84
CA LYS A 61 2.23 -7.21 8.94
C LYS A 61 2.15 -7.63 7.48
N SER A 62 3.26 -8.05 6.89
CA SER A 62 3.29 -8.50 5.48
C SER A 62 2.52 -9.80 5.27
N VAL A 63 2.39 -10.66 6.31
CA VAL A 63 1.53 -11.84 6.25
C VAL A 63 0.06 -11.42 6.19
N LEU A 64 -0.36 -10.47 7.04
CA LEU A 64 -1.71 -9.90 6.99
C LEU A 64 -2.01 -9.26 5.62
N LEU A 65 -1.07 -8.49 5.08
CA LEU A 65 -1.20 -7.88 3.76
C LEU A 65 -1.42 -8.95 2.67
N ARG A 66 -0.65 -10.05 2.68
CA ARG A 66 -0.83 -11.17 1.75
C ARG A 66 -2.22 -11.83 1.85
N HIS A 67 -2.80 -11.89 3.05
CA HIS A 67 -4.18 -12.36 3.21
C HIS A 67 -5.18 -11.39 2.57
N ILE A 68 -5.00 -10.06 2.72
CA ILE A 68 -5.87 -9.06 2.07
C ILE A 68 -5.75 -9.15 0.55
N MET A 69 -4.56 -9.46 0.01
CA MET A 69 -4.35 -9.72 -1.42
C MET A 69 -4.92 -11.06 -1.92
N GLY A 70 -5.35 -11.93 -1.03
CA GLY A 70 -5.80 -13.28 -1.41
C GLY A 70 -4.67 -14.27 -1.74
N LEU A 71 -3.42 -13.90 -1.47
CA LEU A 71 -2.24 -14.74 -1.72
C LEU A 71 -1.99 -15.78 -0.63
N GLU A 72 -2.67 -15.64 0.52
CA GLU A 72 -2.58 -16.57 1.64
C GLU A 72 -3.98 -16.96 2.12
N LYS A 73 -4.13 -18.24 2.49
CA LYS A 73 -5.37 -18.73 3.09
C LYS A 73 -5.28 -18.65 4.61
N PRO A 74 -6.30 -18.09 5.30
CA PRO A 74 -6.33 -18.03 6.75
C PRO A 74 -6.49 -19.44 7.36
N ALA A 75 -5.97 -19.64 8.58
CA ALA A 75 -6.25 -20.81 9.38
C ALA A 75 -7.63 -20.71 10.06
N ALA A 76 -8.03 -19.47 10.42
CA ALA A 76 -9.37 -19.14 10.92
C ALA A 76 -9.69 -17.68 10.60
N GLY A 77 -10.96 -17.31 10.67
CA GLY A 77 -11.44 -15.98 10.36
C GLY A 77 -11.68 -15.77 8.87
N ARG A 78 -11.94 -14.51 8.50
CA ARG A 78 -12.25 -14.14 7.11
C ARG A 78 -11.91 -12.69 6.83
N ILE A 79 -11.71 -12.38 5.54
CA ILE A 79 -11.53 -11.01 5.04
C ILE A 79 -12.57 -10.76 3.96
N LYS A 80 -13.17 -9.58 3.97
CA LYS A 80 -14.07 -9.10 2.94
C LYS A 80 -13.60 -7.74 2.41
N ILE A 81 -13.75 -7.53 1.11
CA ILE A 81 -13.56 -6.24 0.45
C ILE A 81 -14.88 -5.89 -0.21
N ASP A 82 -15.50 -4.79 0.22
CA ASP A 82 -16.84 -4.34 -0.20
C ASP A 82 -17.92 -5.45 -0.13
N GLY A 83 -17.84 -6.27 0.93
CA GLY A 83 -18.76 -7.39 1.16
C GLY A 83 -18.37 -8.70 0.47
N PHE A 84 -17.46 -8.69 -0.53
CA PHE A 84 -16.96 -9.90 -1.19
C PHE A 84 -15.84 -10.54 -0.38
N GLY A 85 -15.93 -11.86 -0.18
CA GLY A 85 -14.87 -12.61 0.52
C GLY A 85 -13.58 -12.66 -0.28
N VAL A 86 -12.45 -12.36 0.35
CA VAL A 86 -11.15 -12.55 -0.28
C VAL A 86 -10.95 -14.06 -0.58
N GLY A 87 -10.55 -14.37 -1.83
CA GLY A 87 -10.49 -15.74 -2.35
C GLY A 87 -11.75 -16.16 -3.14
N ASP A 88 -12.84 -15.40 -3.10
CA ASP A 88 -13.95 -15.54 -4.04
C ASP A 88 -13.52 -14.98 -5.42
N PRO A 89 -13.64 -15.75 -6.51
CA PRO A 89 -13.29 -15.26 -7.86
C PRO A 89 -14.01 -13.96 -8.24
N ARG A 90 -15.22 -13.73 -7.71
CA ARG A 90 -15.99 -12.50 -7.95
C ARG A 90 -15.30 -11.26 -7.40
N THR A 91 -14.50 -11.38 -6.35
CA THR A 91 -13.79 -10.24 -5.75
C THR A 91 -12.90 -9.54 -6.77
N LEU A 92 -12.08 -10.30 -7.48
CA LEU A 92 -11.18 -9.76 -8.52
C LEU A 92 -11.92 -9.26 -9.77
N GLN A 93 -13.17 -9.69 -10.00
CA GLN A 93 -14.00 -9.18 -11.10
C GLN A 93 -14.60 -7.80 -10.77
N HIS A 94 -14.83 -7.50 -9.48
CA HIS A 94 -15.50 -6.28 -9.03
C HIS A 94 -14.54 -5.27 -8.39
N ILE A 95 -13.42 -5.73 -7.84
CA ILE A 95 -12.48 -4.90 -7.07
C ILE A 95 -11.14 -4.81 -7.80
N ARG A 96 -10.76 -3.59 -8.17
CA ARG A 96 -9.41 -3.29 -8.68
C ARG A 96 -8.50 -2.98 -7.49
N LEU A 97 -7.58 -3.90 -7.23
CA LEU A 97 -6.61 -3.84 -6.15
C LEU A 97 -5.24 -3.45 -6.71
N GLY A 98 -4.70 -2.32 -6.30
CA GLY A 98 -3.32 -1.92 -6.59
C GLY A 98 -2.39 -2.26 -5.44
N VAL A 99 -1.19 -2.77 -5.75
CA VAL A 99 -0.18 -3.14 -4.75
C VAL A 99 1.16 -2.48 -5.06
N VAL A 100 1.73 -1.84 -4.05
CA VAL A 100 3.08 -1.26 -4.09
C VAL A 100 3.94 -2.04 -3.10
N PHE A 101 4.80 -2.92 -3.63
CA PHE A 101 5.71 -3.75 -2.83
C PHE A 101 6.93 -2.96 -2.34
N GLN A 102 7.55 -3.43 -1.27
CA GLN A 102 8.74 -2.83 -0.66
C GLN A 102 9.86 -2.60 -1.68
N ALA A 103 10.20 -3.58 -2.50
CA ALA A 103 11.23 -3.46 -3.56
C ALA A 103 10.69 -2.84 -4.87
N GLY A 104 9.44 -2.34 -4.92
CA GLY A 104 8.79 -1.83 -6.12
C GLY A 104 8.34 -2.91 -7.11
N ALA A 105 8.96 -4.07 -7.13
CA ALA A 105 8.67 -5.23 -8.01
C ALA A 105 8.54 -4.84 -9.50
N LEU A 106 9.41 -3.97 -10.00
CA LEU A 106 9.46 -3.58 -11.40
C LEU A 106 10.14 -4.66 -12.24
N PHE A 107 9.67 -4.83 -13.47
CA PHE A 107 10.32 -5.69 -14.46
C PHE A 107 11.56 -4.96 -15.01
N ASN A 108 12.75 -5.42 -14.66
CA ASN A 108 14.02 -4.81 -15.07
C ASN A 108 14.29 -4.88 -16.58
N SER A 109 13.62 -5.77 -17.29
CA SER A 109 13.70 -5.91 -18.76
C SER A 109 12.74 -4.98 -19.52
N LEU A 110 11.92 -4.21 -18.82
CA LEU A 110 10.94 -3.30 -19.40
C LEU A 110 11.27 -1.85 -19.02
N SER A 111 11.03 -0.91 -19.95
CA SER A 111 11.08 0.52 -19.63
C SER A 111 10.08 0.91 -18.56
N VAL A 112 10.19 2.12 -17.99
CA VAL A 112 9.19 2.67 -17.09
C VAL A 112 7.81 2.66 -17.76
N TYR A 113 7.70 3.13 -19.00
CA TYR A 113 6.44 3.13 -19.76
C TYR A 113 5.86 1.72 -19.88
N ASP A 114 6.67 0.74 -20.29
CA ASP A 114 6.19 -0.64 -20.50
C ASP A 114 5.84 -1.34 -19.19
N ASN A 115 6.51 -1.02 -18.08
CA ASN A 115 6.09 -1.46 -16.74
C ASN A 115 4.67 -1.01 -16.39
N LEU A 116 4.29 0.22 -16.76
CA LEU A 116 2.96 0.76 -16.52
C LEU A 116 1.94 0.23 -17.54
N ALA A 117 2.33 0.09 -18.81
CA ALA A 117 1.46 -0.35 -19.88
C ALA A 117 1.17 -1.86 -19.86
N LEU A 118 1.97 -2.66 -19.14
CA LEU A 118 1.89 -4.12 -19.14
C LEU A 118 0.49 -4.62 -18.77
N TYR A 119 -0.01 -4.22 -17.60
CA TYR A 119 -1.31 -4.69 -17.12
C TYR A 119 -2.46 -4.30 -18.06
N PRO A 120 -2.61 -3.04 -18.49
CA PRO A 120 -3.68 -2.68 -19.43
C PRO A 120 -3.61 -3.43 -20.75
N ARG A 121 -2.40 -3.71 -21.27
CA ARG A 121 -2.23 -4.50 -22.52
C ARG A 121 -2.65 -5.94 -22.33
N GLU A 122 -2.18 -6.62 -21.29
CA GLU A 122 -2.50 -8.02 -21.00
C GLU A 122 -3.99 -8.25 -20.72
N HIS A 123 -4.65 -7.26 -20.11
CA HIS A 123 -6.07 -7.34 -19.79
C HIS A 123 -6.98 -6.63 -20.79
N HIS A 124 -6.45 -6.19 -21.95
CA HIS A 124 -7.19 -5.53 -23.01
C HIS A 124 -8.03 -4.33 -22.51
N VAL A 125 -7.46 -3.52 -21.62
CA VAL A 125 -8.11 -2.34 -21.03
C VAL A 125 -8.01 -1.13 -21.97
N GLY A 126 -8.81 -1.16 -23.05
CA GLY A 126 -8.80 -0.14 -24.08
C GLY A 126 -7.80 -0.39 -25.20
N ASP A 127 -7.78 0.50 -26.18
CA ASP A 127 -6.81 0.49 -27.26
C ASP A 127 -5.46 1.11 -26.84
N GLU A 128 -4.45 1.05 -27.70
CA GLU A 128 -3.11 1.56 -27.40
C GLU A 128 -3.10 3.10 -27.17
N ALA A 129 -4.04 3.84 -27.75
CA ALA A 129 -4.16 5.28 -27.53
C ALA A 129 -4.69 5.56 -26.10
N ALA A 130 -5.70 4.83 -25.65
CA ALA A 130 -6.24 4.90 -24.30
C ALA A 130 -5.21 4.47 -23.25
N ILE A 131 -4.45 3.38 -23.51
CA ILE A 131 -3.36 2.93 -22.63
C ILE A 131 -2.29 4.01 -22.52
N ARG A 132 -1.88 4.61 -23.63
CA ARG A 132 -0.91 5.70 -23.64
C ARG A 132 -1.38 6.90 -22.81
N ALA A 133 -2.65 7.29 -22.94
CA ALA A 133 -3.21 8.38 -22.15
C ALA A 133 -3.16 8.10 -20.65
N LYS A 134 -3.59 6.90 -20.22
CA LYS A 134 -3.53 6.46 -18.80
C LYS A 134 -2.10 6.43 -18.25
N VAL A 135 -1.16 5.86 -19.00
CA VAL A 135 0.25 5.80 -18.60
C VAL A 135 0.86 7.20 -18.48
N THR A 136 0.62 8.07 -19.50
CA THR A 136 1.12 9.44 -19.46
C THR A 136 0.56 10.19 -18.26
N HIS A 137 -0.72 10.07 -18.00
CA HIS A 137 -1.35 10.71 -16.83
C HIS A 137 -0.75 10.22 -15.50
N ALA A 138 -0.57 8.90 -15.34
CA ALA A 138 0.07 8.35 -14.13
C ALA A 138 1.52 8.85 -13.95
N LEU A 139 2.28 8.96 -15.03
CA LEU A 139 3.64 9.51 -15.00
C LEU A 139 3.64 11.01 -14.62
N GLN A 140 2.69 11.80 -15.11
CA GLN A 140 2.53 13.22 -14.78
C GLN A 140 2.27 13.42 -13.28
N ILE A 141 1.34 12.67 -12.71
CA ILE A 141 1.02 12.74 -11.28
C ILE A 141 2.26 12.53 -10.41
N LEU A 142 3.17 11.63 -10.83
CA LEU A 142 4.38 11.28 -10.10
C LEU A 142 5.63 12.05 -10.57
N SER A 143 5.48 13.03 -11.49
CA SER A 143 6.58 13.80 -12.10
C SER A 143 7.68 12.91 -12.71
N LEU A 144 7.24 11.92 -13.50
CA LEU A 144 8.11 10.89 -14.10
C LEU A 144 8.08 10.90 -15.64
N GLU A 145 7.46 11.89 -16.30
CA GLU A 145 7.26 11.91 -17.76
C GLU A 145 8.59 11.80 -18.52
N LYS A 146 9.62 12.47 -18.03
CA LYS A 146 10.96 12.49 -18.67
C LYS A 146 11.66 11.13 -18.60
N PHE A 147 11.22 10.25 -17.70
CA PHE A 147 11.81 8.94 -17.45
C PHE A 147 11.02 7.79 -18.10
N ALA A 148 10.02 8.07 -18.94
CA ALA A 148 9.18 7.04 -19.55
C ALA A 148 9.96 5.94 -20.29
N ARG A 149 11.07 6.29 -20.93
CA ARG A 149 11.93 5.36 -21.69
C ARG A 149 13.10 4.78 -20.89
N THR A 150 13.29 5.23 -19.64
CA THR A 150 14.40 4.82 -18.77
C THR A 150 14.13 3.40 -18.23
N MET A 151 15.18 2.62 -18.04
CA MET A 151 15.09 1.29 -17.43
C MET A 151 15.09 1.40 -15.89
N PRO A 152 14.44 0.49 -15.16
CA PRO A 152 14.40 0.52 -13.69
C PRO A 152 15.78 0.53 -13.02
N SER A 153 16.79 -0.09 -13.63
CA SER A 153 18.17 -0.12 -13.15
C SER A 153 18.86 1.25 -13.14
N GLU A 154 18.39 2.19 -13.97
CA GLU A 154 18.95 3.54 -14.11
C GLU A 154 18.28 4.54 -13.15
N LEU A 155 17.24 4.11 -12.40
CA LEU A 155 16.49 4.96 -11.50
C LEU A 155 17.05 4.94 -10.07
N SER A 156 16.95 6.07 -9.36
CA SER A 156 17.18 6.11 -7.91
C SER A 156 16.14 5.27 -7.14
N GLY A 157 16.41 4.96 -5.86
CA GLY A 157 15.46 4.23 -5.00
C GLY A 157 14.08 4.90 -4.92
N GLY A 158 14.07 6.20 -4.66
CA GLY A 158 12.83 6.99 -4.61
C GLY A 158 12.10 7.06 -5.95
N MET A 159 12.82 7.13 -7.07
CA MET A 159 12.21 7.07 -8.41
C MET A 159 11.57 5.70 -8.67
N ARG A 160 12.24 4.60 -8.31
CA ARG A 160 11.63 3.25 -8.42
C ARG A 160 10.35 3.12 -7.62
N LYS A 161 10.31 3.68 -6.39
CA LYS A 161 9.08 3.70 -5.56
C LYS A 161 7.97 4.49 -6.27
N ARG A 162 8.27 5.67 -6.81
CA ARG A 162 7.28 6.47 -7.58
C ARG A 162 6.77 5.72 -8.81
N VAL A 163 7.64 5.05 -9.57
CA VAL A 163 7.22 4.22 -10.71
C VAL A 163 6.31 3.06 -10.27
N ALA A 164 6.60 2.42 -9.14
CA ALA A 164 5.74 1.36 -8.61
C ALA A 164 4.34 1.89 -8.20
N ILE A 165 4.27 3.11 -7.64
CA ILE A 165 3.00 3.80 -7.35
C ILE A 165 2.28 4.13 -8.66
N ALA A 166 2.96 4.73 -9.66
CA ALA A 166 2.38 5.05 -10.96
C ALA A 166 1.80 3.79 -11.63
N ARG A 167 2.51 2.65 -11.59
CA ARG A 167 2.04 1.38 -12.13
C ARG A 167 0.75 0.91 -11.46
N ALA A 168 0.64 1.05 -10.14
CA ALA A 168 -0.59 0.71 -9.43
C ALA A 168 -1.76 1.64 -9.81
N LEU A 169 -1.48 2.93 -10.07
CA LEU A 169 -2.51 3.92 -10.43
C LEU A 169 -3.10 3.73 -11.83
N VAL A 170 -2.34 3.22 -12.79
CA VAL A 170 -2.84 2.95 -14.17
C VAL A 170 -4.03 2.00 -14.16
N MET A 171 -4.15 1.14 -13.12
CA MET A 171 -5.28 0.22 -12.93
C MET A 171 -6.53 0.92 -12.41
N GLU A 172 -6.49 2.22 -12.09
CA GLU A 172 -7.57 2.96 -11.43
C GLU A 172 -8.12 2.21 -10.20
N PRO A 173 -7.27 1.93 -9.20
CA PRO A 173 -7.61 1.03 -8.12
C PRO A 173 -8.68 1.62 -7.19
N GLN A 174 -9.48 0.74 -6.57
CA GLN A 174 -10.44 1.06 -5.51
C GLN A 174 -9.83 0.87 -4.12
N LEU A 175 -8.80 -0.01 -4.05
CA LEU A 175 -8.00 -0.29 -2.87
C LEU A 175 -6.52 -0.28 -3.23
N LEU A 176 -5.73 0.52 -2.54
CA LEU A 176 -4.26 0.56 -2.64
C LEU A 176 -3.64 -0.06 -1.40
N LEU A 177 -2.73 -0.99 -1.60
CA LEU A 177 -1.94 -1.61 -0.56
C LEU A 177 -0.47 -1.21 -0.73
N TYR A 178 0.15 -0.74 0.36
CA TYR A 178 1.57 -0.40 0.39
C TYR A 178 2.28 -1.28 1.43
N ASP A 179 3.31 -1.99 1.00
CA ASP A 179 4.19 -2.76 1.88
C ASP A 179 5.51 -2.02 2.04
N GLU A 180 5.72 -1.41 3.23
CA GLU A 180 6.93 -0.66 3.61
C GLU A 180 7.39 0.38 2.57
N PRO A 181 6.52 1.34 2.17
CA PRO A 181 6.80 2.24 1.04
C PRO A 181 7.99 3.17 1.26
N THR A 182 8.31 3.53 2.50
CA THR A 182 9.41 4.44 2.88
C THR A 182 10.70 3.71 3.24
N SER A 183 10.71 2.37 3.26
CA SER A 183 11.90 1.59 3.59
C SER A 183 13.04 1.85 2.61
N GLU A 184 14.29 1.82 3.12
CA GLU A 184 15.52 2.00 2.36
C GLU A 184 15.67 3.40 1.71
N LEU A 185 14.88 4.37 2.15
CA LEU A 185 14.96 5.77 1.70
C LEU A 185 15.57 6.65 2.80
N ASP A 186 16.24 7.70 2.38
CA ASP A 186 16.63 8.77 3.30
C ASP A 186 15.38 9.52 3.81
N PRO A 187 15.47 10.26 4.92
CA PRO A 187 14.31 10.92 5.54
C PRO A 187 13.56 11.88 4.61
N MET A 188 14.27 12.59 3.72
CA MET A 188 13.66 13.54 2.80
C MET A 188 12.84 12.81 1.72
N MET A 189 13.40 11.73 1.17
CA MET A 189 12.68 10.89 0.20
C MET A 189 11.52 10.15 0.84
N ALA A 190 11.66 9.68 2.09
CA ALA A 190 10.57 9.07 2.86
C ALA A 190 9.40 10.04 3.05
N ALA A 191 9.68 11.30 3.42
CA ALA A 191 8.68 12.36 3.49
C ALA A 191 7.99 12.59 2.14
N THR A 192 8.76 12.67 1.05
CA THR A 192 8.21 12.83 -0.31
C THR A 192 7.25 11.68 -0.69
N ILE A 193 7.62 10.42 -0.40
CA ILE A 193 6.73 9.27 -0.66
C ILE A 193 5.47 9.35 0.21
N THR A 194 5.59 9.79 1.46
CA THR A 194 4.46 9.99 2.36
C THR A 194 3.47 11.03 1.81
N GLU A 195 3.97 12.17 1.32
CA GLU A 195 3.16 13.21 0.67
C GLU A 195 2.47 12.68 -0.60
N ILE A 196 3.17 11.89 -1.41
CA ILE A 196 2.60 11.25 -2.60
C ILE A 196 1.45 10.33 -2.22
N ILE A 197 1.59 9.49 -1.19
CA ILE A 197 0.52 8.57 -0.73
C ILE A 197 -0.73 9.37 -0.33
N ALA A 198 -0.56 10.45 0.42
CA ALA A 198 -1.66 11.32 0.84
C ALA A 198 -2.34 11.99 -0.37
N SER A 199 -1.55 12.58 -1.27
CA SER A 199 -2.04 13.23 -2.49
C SER A 199 -2.81 12.27 -3.40
N VAL A 200 -2.27 11.06 -3.63
CA VAL A 200 -2.92 10.00 -4.41
C VAL A 200 -4.27 9.62 -3.82
N LYS A 201 -4.32 9.39 -2.50
CA LYS A 201 -5.59 9.07 -1.81
C LYS A 201 -6.62 10.19 -2.00
N ASP A 202 -6.22 11.45 -1.85
CA ASP A 202 -7.14 12.58 -1.97
C ASP A 202 -7.60 12.81 -3.43
N GLN A 203 -6.70 12.66 -4.40
CA GLN A 203 -7.01 12.84 -5.81
C GLN A 203 -7.92 11.72 -6.36
N PHE A 204 -7.64 10.47 -6.00
CA PHE A 204 -8.35 9.30 -6.51
C PHE A 204 -9.49 8.84 -5.60
N GLN A 205 -9.59 9.39 -4.38
CA GLN A 205 -10.56 8.98 -3.36
C GLN A 205 -10.52 7.46 -3.08
N VAL A 206 -9.31 6.87 -3.14
CA VAL A 206 -9.07 5.44 -3.00
C VAL A 206 -8.90 5.05 -1.53
N THR A 207 -9.41 3.87 -1.15
CA THR A 207 -9.09 3.27 0.15
C THR A 207 -7.63 2.82 0.16
N THR A 208 -6.92 3.14 1.22
CA THR A 208 -5.47 2.89 1.29
C THR A 208 -5.11 2.17 2.59
N ILE A 209 -4.38 1.06 2.47
CA ILE A 209 -3.77 0.36 3.60
C ILE A 209 -2.24 0.44 3.43
N VAL A 210 -1.57 1.00 4.43
CA VAL A 210 -0.11 1.10 4.46
C VAL A 210 0.42 0.22 5.57
N VAL A 211 1.27 -0.72 5.25
CA VAL A 211 2.05 -1.47 6.22
C VAL A 211 3.39 -0.78 6.37
N SER A 212 3.74 -0.36 7.59
CA SER A 212 5.02 0.31 7.85
C SER A 212 5.47 0.18 9.30
N HIS A 213 6.77 0.34 9.53
CA HIS A 213 7.34 0.61 10.85
C HIS A 213 7.70 2.10 11.02
N ASP A 214 7.46 2.90 10.00
CA ASP A 214 7.75 4.34 9.96
C ASP A 214 6.68 5.11 10.76
N ARG A 215 7.09 5.62 11.93
CA ARG A 215 6.25 6.39 12.81
C ARG A 215 5.81 7.71 12.18
N ASP A 216 6.72 8.41 11.51
CA ASP A 216 6.46 9.74 10.97
C ASP A 216 5.43 9.66 9.83
N LEU A 217 5.52 8.65 8.97
CA LEU A 217 4.50 8.34 7.99
C LEU A 217 3.14 8.12 8.67
N ALA A 218 3.09 7.23 9.66
CA ALA A 218 1.82 6.87 10.30
C ALA A 218 1.15 8.05 11.02
N MET A 219 1.96 8.90 11.67
CA MET A 219 1.47 10.09 12.38
C MET A 219 1.04 11.20 11.43
N SER A 220 1.62 11.28 10.23
CA SER A 220 1.35 12.36 9.27
C SER A 220 0.11 12.10 8.41
N ILE A 221 -0.08 10.88 7.92
CA ILE A 221 -1.14 10.59 6.94
C ILE A 221 -2.17 9.56 7.38
N GLY A 222 -1.94 8.85 8.50
CA GLY A 222 -2.89 7.85 9.00
C GLY A 222 -4.21 8.49 9.43
N GLY A 223 -5.33 8.06 8.85
CA GLY A 223 -6.66 8.35 9.39
C GLY A 223 -6.88 7.57 10.69
N ARG A 224 -6.57 6.28 10.66
CA ARG A 224 -6.42 5.41 11.85
C ARG A 224 -5.13 4.61 11.73
N VAL A 225 -4.58 4.27 12.90
CA VAL A 225 -3.37 3.44 13.01
C VAL A 225 -3.70 2.19 13.83
N GLY A 226 -3.37 1.03 13.27
CA GLY A 226 -3.39 -0.25 13.95
C GLY A 226 -1.98 -0.63 14.40
N ILE A 227 -1.82 -1.13 15.62
CA ILE A 227 -0.53 -1.65 16.12
C ILE A 227 -0.60 -3.17 16.24
N LEU A 228 0.18 -3.85 15.41
CA LEU A 228 0.30 -5.31 15.40
C LEU A 228 1.60 -5.72 16.11
N MET A 229 1.49 -6.51 17.20
CA MET A 229 2.61 -7.03 17.97
C MET A 229 2.43 -8.51 18.25
N ASN A 230 3.46 -9.31 17.97
CA ASN A 230 3.44 -10.76 18.21
C ASN A 230 2.20 -11.47 17.63
N GLY A 231 1.74 -10.99 16.46
CA GLY A 231 0.57 -11.52 15.78
C GLY A 231 -0.77 -11.01 16.30
N GLU A 232 -0.80 -10.15 17.30
CA GLU A 232 -2.01 -9.58 17.90
C GLU A 232 -2.18 -8.10 17.55
N LEU A 233 -3.38 -7.68 17.19
CA LEU A 233 -3.72 -6.28 17.00
C LEU A 233 -4.07 -5.68 18.36
N ILE A 234 -3.13 -4.93 18.94
CA ILE A 234 -3.24 -4.42 20.32
C ILE A 234 -3.82 -3.01 20.41
N HIS A 235 -3.91 -2.31 19.28
CA HIS A 235 -4.51 -0.97 19.20
C HIS A 235 -5.06 -0.70 17.81
N VAL A 236 -6.18 0.01 17.73
CA VAL A 236 -6.71 0.67 16.54
C VAL A 236 -7.32 2.01 16.96
N GLY A 237 -6.86 3.10 16.37
CA GLY A 237 -7.40 4.42 16.68
C GLY A 237 -6.73 5.55 15.90
N PRO A 238 -7.17 6.80 16.08
CA PRO A 238 -6.50 7.95 15.49
C PRO A 238 -5.03 8.06 15.92
N PRO A 239 -4.11 8.58 15.08
CA PRO A 239 -2.68 8.67 15.40
C PRO A 239 -2.39 9.38 16.72
N GLY A 240 -3.16 10.44 17.03
CA GLY A 240 -3.02 11.20 18.29
C GLY A 240 -3.17 10.37 19.57
N THR A 241 -3.90 9.24 19.52
CA THR A 241 -4.10 8.37 20.69
C THR A 241 -2.86 7.54 21.05
N LEU A 242 -1.87 7.49 20.16
CA LEU A 242 -0.63 6.74 20.35
C LEU A 242 0.38 7.48 21.23
N ARG A 243 0.32 8.82 21.26
CA ARG A 243 1.32 9.66 21.98
C ARG A 243 1.39 9.29 23.46
N ASP A 244 0.22 9.18 24.12
CA ASP A 244 0.11 8.94 25.55
C ASP A 244 -0.53 7.56 25.86
N HIS A 245 -0.40 6.63 24.92
CA HIS A 245 -1.02 5.31 25.06
C HIS A 245 -0.52 4.60 26.32
N PRO A 246 -1.41 3.98 27.16
CA PRO A 246 -1.01 3.39 28.43
C PRO A 246 -0.12 2.15 28.31
N ASP A 247 -0.27 1.36 27.22
CA ASP A 247 0.46 0.11 27.01
C ASP A 247 1.97 0.37 26.87
N PRO A 248 2.82 -0.20 27.76
CA PRO A 248 4.26 0.00 27.72
C PRO A 248 4.92 -0.56 26.44
N ARG A 249 4.33 -1.57 25.82
CA ARG A 249 4.83 -2.16 24.56
C ARG A 249 4.74 -1.15 23.42
N ILE A 250 3.61 -0.43 23.33
CA ILE A 250 3.40 0.63 22.32
C ILE A 250 4.38 1.78 22.58
N LYS A 251 4.54 2.21 23.84
CA LYS A 251 5.52 3.25 24.20
C LYS A 251 6.95 2.87 23.81
N ALA A 252 7.34 1.64 24.10
CA ALA A 252 8.69 1.12 23.78
C ALA A 252 8.92 1.00 22.26
N PHE A 253 7.88 0.67 21.51
CA PHE A 253 7.95 0.60 20.04
C PHE A 253 8.07 1.99 19.42
N LEU A 254 7.25 2.96 19.85
CA LEU A 254 7.22 4.30 19.28
C LEU A 254 8.40 5.17 19.73
N ASN A 255 8.95 4.93 20.92
CA ASN A 255 10.06 5.70 21.51
C ASN A 255 11.12 4.73 22.06
N PRO A 256 11.86 4.02 21.19
CA PRO A 256 12.87 3.07 21.63
C PRO A 256 13.99 3.77 22.40
N LYS A 257 14.23 3.34 23.65
CA LYS A 257 15.36 3.82 24.42
C LYS A 257 16.58 2.96 24.13
N ILE A 258 17.73 3.60 23.98
CA ILE A 258 19.02 2.90 23.85
C ILE A 258 19.56 2.70 25.26
N ASP A 259 19.76 1.44 25.66
CA ASP A 259 20.43 1.06 26.91
C ASP A 259 21.76 0.40 26.56
N LEU A 260 22.85 1.14 26.74
CA LEU A 260 24.20 0.66 26.46
C LEU A 260 24.74 -0.26 27.56
N LYS A 261 24.14 -0.22 28.78
CA LYS A 261 24.53 -1.07 29.89
C LYS A 261 23.89 -2.46 29.81
N HIS A 262 22.64 -2.51 29.32
CA HIS A 262 21.87 -3.74 29.15
C HIS A 262 21.35 -3.81 27.70
N PRO A 263 22.22 -4.13 26.72
CA PRO A 263 21.82 -4.14 25.31
C PRO A 263 20.87 -5.31 25.01
N ARG A 264 19.74 -5.01 24.38
CA ARG A 264 18.64 -5.96 24.09
C ARG A 264 19.06 -7.19 23.28
N PHE A 265 20.12 -7.10 22.46
CA PHE A 265 20.57 -8.25 21.67
C PHE A 265 21.05 -9.43 22.52
N ARG A 266 21.44 -9.19 23.80
CA ARG A 266 21.81 -10.24 24.73
C ARG A 266 20.63 -11.04 25.29
N GLU A 267 19.41 -10.46 25.23
CA GLU A 267 18.17 -11.13 25.66
C GLU A 267 17.58 -12.02 24.56
N LEU A 268 18.04 -11.88 23.29
CA LEU A 268 17.59 -12.67 22.16
C LEU A 268 18.32 -14.00 22.01
N GLU A 269 19.41 -14.20 22.74
CA GLU A 269 20.26 -15.43 22.74
C GLU A 269 19.97 -16.37 23.90
N SER A 270 19.06 -16.02 24.79
CA SER A 270 18.57 -16.82 25.93
C SER A 270 17.13 -17.33 25.65
#